data_eb07c42f2caf3959d269304ce57501bd
#
_entry.id   eb07c42f2caf3959d269304ce57501bd
#
_cell.length_a   1.000
_cell.length_b   1.000
_cell.length_c   1.000
_cell.angle_alpha   90.00
_cell.angle_beta   90.00
_cell.angle_gamma   90.00
#
_symmetry.space_group_name_H-M   'P 1'
#
loop_
_entity.id
_entity.type
_entity.pdbx_description
1 polymer ?
#
loop_
_entity_poly.entity_id
_entity_poly.type
_entity_poly.pdbx_seq_one_letter_code
_entity_poly.pdbx_strand_id
1 'polypeptide(L)'
;MHGQKRNEYKMKTRDPILAAKLQSKASQWFHLSGLIVSVTTKNNKDRLDVLSKLVLVNPDPMYLWNHRRDILLAELPPPQQLENPKSDTTADTDTTATTTTMLDEELALTQQCLGRNPKAYSVWFHRKWLMGTYCHTDQNRIHNELDLTTQFLLLDERNFHCWNYRRFIIGIHGAAILGDSSSGGGGGGGEWTWWTTKTTTATTVMMGSQVGHSPSTKLEENNYNISEEQREQLQPLIQSEFTFTTTKINENFSNGSAFHYRSKLLPYIIMQHQSIIGDNYTPTIIQQELELIHSAIFTEPDDQTAWWYLEFLLSQGLLSQDQLVAEKEMLQELVADEKESKWVWLGLYNVLSRMEENQDGAMECLDRLIELDLDRRTRYECLRRDAISSAP
;
A
#
# COMPACT_ATOMS: atom_id res chain seq x y z
N MET A 1 -0.16 -11.26 16.13
CA MET A 1 0.25 -11.39 17.56
C MET A 1 1.19 -10.26 18.00
N HIS A 2 1.38 -9.24 17.20
CA HIS A 2 2.17 -8.07 17.56
C HIS A 2 1.36 -7.20 18.51
N GLY A 3 1.94 -6.83 19.66
CA GLY A 3 1.33 -5.96 20.67
C GLY A 3 0.74 -6.62 21.91
N GLN A 4 0.58 -7.94 21.97
CA GLN A 4 0.16 -8.59 23.21
C GLN A 4 1.35 -8.83 24.15
N LYS A 5 1.25 -8.33 25.39
CA LYS A 5 2.25 -8.63 26.42
C LYS A 5 2.31 -10.12 26.66
N ARG A 6 3.52 -10.67 26.80
CA ARG A 6 3.80 -12.13 26.97
C ARG A 6 2.94 -12.75 28.10
N ASN A 7 2.59 -11.97 29.11
CA ASN A 7 1.77 -12.43 30.23
C ASN A 7 0.28 -12.55 29.86
N GLU A 8 -0.25 -11.66 29.02
CA GLU A 8 -1.64 -11.74 28.51
C GLU A 8 -1.82 -12.93 27.59
N TYR A 9 -0.82 -13.22 26.74
CA TYR A 9 -0.81 -14.43 25.91
C TYR A 9 -0.81 -15.70 26.77
N LYS A 10 0.00 -15.76 27.84
CA LYS A 10 0.04 -16.88 28.78
C LYS A 10 -1.26 -17.03 29.58
N MET A 11 -1.95 -15.91 29.92
CA MET A 11 -3.26 -15.98 30.56
C MET A 11 -4.35 -16.49 29.61
N LYS A 12 -4.37 -16.03 28.37
CA LYS A 12 -5.32 -16.50 27.35
C LYS A 12 -5.15 -17.99 27.02
N THR A 13 -3.90 -18.49 26.99
CA THR A 13 -3.63 -19.93 26.76
C THR A 13 -3.99 -20.83 27.94
N ARG A 14 -4.25 -20.24 29.13
CA ARG A 14 -4.75 -20.97 30.32
C ARG A 14 -6.28 -21.05 30.38
N ASP A 15 -6.99 -20.32 29.50
CA ASP A 15 -8.45 -20.45 29.38
C ASP A 15 -8.79 -21.86 28.85
N PRO A 16 -9.52 -22.68 29.61
CA PRO A 16 -9.84 -24.05 29.21
C PRO A 16 -10.65 -24.12 27.90
N ILE A 17 -11.52 -23.13 27.65
CA ILE A 17 -12.36 -23.07 26.45
C ILE A 17 -11.46 -22.79 25.24
N LEU A 18 -10.54 -21.83 25.35
CA LEU A 18 -9.58 -21.53 24.27
C LEU A 18 -8.62 -22.69 24.04
N ALA A 19 -8.14 -23.34 25.10
CA ALA A 19 -7.28 -24.51 25.00
C ALA A 19 -7.98 -25.67 24.27
N ALA A 20 -9.23 -25.98 24.63
CA ALA A 20 -10.06 -26.99 23.97
C ALA A 20 -10.29 -26.66 22.49
N LYS A 21 -10.56 -25.38 22.17
CA LYS A 21 -10.74 -24.93 20.79
C LYS A 21 -9.46 -25.07 19.95
N LEU A 22 -8.31 -24.75 20.53
CA LEU A 22 -6.99 -24.90 19.87
C LEU A 22 -6.65 -26.38 19.67
N GLN A 23 -6.93 -27.24 20.66
CA GLN A 23 -6.74 -28.68 20.56
C GLN A 23 -7.63 -29.29 19.50
N SER A 24 -8.90 -28.91 19.43
CA SER A 24 -9.83 -29.35 18.39
C SER A 24 -9.33 -28.95 16.98
N LYS A 25 -8.89 -27.71 16.82
CA LYS A 25 -8.27 -27.26 15.55
C LYS A 25 -7.02 -28.06 15.19
N ALA A 26 -6.14 -28.32 16.17
CA ALA A 26 -4.94 -29.11 15.95
C ALA A 26 -5.28 -30.55 15.54
N SER A 27 -6.23 -31.20 16.22
CA SER A 27 -6.69 -32.55 15.86
C SER A 27 -7.30 -32.60 14.47
N GLN A 28 -8.14 -31.61 14.12
CA GLN A 28 -8.69 -31.47 12.77
C GLN A 28 -7.59 -31.29 11.71
N TRP A 29 -6.62 -30.47 12.00
CA TRP A 29 -5.44 -30.26 11.14
C TRP A 29 -4.67 -31.56 10.88
N PHE A 30 -4.33 -32.29 11.95
CA PHE A 30 -3.59 -33.57 11.83
C PHE A 30 -4.39 -34.62 11.04
N HIS A 31 -5.70 -34.72 11.29
CA HIS A 31 -6.57 -35.61 10.53
C HIS A 31 -6.57 -35.28 9.03
N LEU A 32 -6.81 -34.02 8.69
CA LEU A 32 -6.82 -33.55 7.31
C LEU A 32 -5.45 -33.66 6.63
N SER A 33 -4.36 -33.38 7.37
CA SER A 33 -3.00 -33.54 6.85
C SER A 33 -2.66 -35.00 6.52
N GLY A 34 -3.17 -35.94 7.33
CA GLY A 34 -3.04 -37.37 7.03
C GLY A 34 -3.79 -37.78 5.75
N LEU A 35 -4.92 -37.12 5.46
CA LEU A 35 -5.65 -37.37 4.22
C LEU A 35 -4.89 -36.90 2.96
N ILE A 36 -4.05 -35.87 3.03
CA ILE A 36 -3.22 -35.44 1.89
C ILE A 36 -2.39 -36.58 1.34
N VAL A 37 -1.75 -37.35 2.22
CA VAL A 37 -0.90 -38.49 1.83
C VAL A 37 -1.72 -39.57 1.13
N SER A 38 -2.98 -39.81 1.56
CA SER A 38 -3.88 -40.78 0.96
C SER A 38 -4.52 -40.29 -0.35
N VAL A 39 -4.60 -38.96 -0.54
CA VAL A 39 -5.26 -38.30 -1.69
C VAL A 39 -4.29 -38.10 -2.86
N THR A 40 -2.98 -38.25 -2.65
CA THR A 40 -2.01 -38.22 -3.77
C THR A 40 -2.27 -39.25 -4.88
N THR A 41 -3.05 -40.28 -4.58
CA THR A 41 -3.49 -41.33 -5.52
C THR A 41 -4.87 -41.04 -6.15
N LYS A 42 -5.56 -39.97 -5.73
CA LYS A 42 -6.90 -39.61 -6.20
C LYS A 42 -6.87 -38.54 -7.31
N ASN A 43 -8.04 -38.30 -7.92
CA ASN A 43 -8.19 -37.24 -8.93
C ASN A 43 -7.96 -35.85 -8.35
N ASN A 44 -7.70 -34.87 -9.21
CA ASN A 44 -7.39 -33.50 -8.82
C ASN A 44 -8.54 -32.81 -8.06
N LYS A 45 -9.81 -33.13 -8.35
CA LYS A 45 -10.97 -32.60 -7.65
C LYS A 45 -10.98 -32.98 -6.16
N ASP A 46 -10.79 -34.27 -5.85
CA ASP A 46 -10.72 -34.74 -4.45
C ASP A 46 -9.56 -34.10 -3.70
N ARG A 47 -8.43 -33.88 -4.41
CA ARG A 47 -7.27 -33.18 -3.83
C ARG A 47 -7.59 -31.73 -3.50
N LEU A 48 -8.22 -30.98 -4.41
CA LEU A 48 -8.66 -29.61 -4.15
C LEU A 48 -9.64 -29.52 -2.97
N ASP A 49 -10.57 -30.46 -2.84
CA ASP A 49 -11.52 -30.51 -1.73
C ASP A 49 -10.84 -30.67 -0.37
N VAL A 50 -9.85 -31.58 -0.27
CA VAL A 50 -9.09 -31.75 0.97
C VAL A 50 -8.24 -30.53 1.28
N LEU A 51 -7.57 -29.97 0.27
CA LEU A 51 -6.79 -28.75 0.43
C LEU A 51 -7.65 -27.55 0.83
N SER A 52 -8.88 -27.43 0.31
CA SER A 52 -9.84 -26.39 0.71
C SER A 52 -10.17 -26.47 2.20
N LYS A 53 -10.45 -27.67 2.71
CA LYS A 53 -10.70 -27.89 4.14
C LYS A 53 -9.49 -27.51 4.99
N LEU A 54 -8.28 -27.82 4.53
CA LEU A 54 -7.03 -27.49 5.25
C LEU A 54 -6.77 -26.00 5.31
N VAL A 55 -6.86 -25.27 4.17
CA VAL A 55 -6.62 -23.82 4.16
C VAL A 55 -7.70 -23.04 4.92
N LEU A 56 -8.92 -23.59 5.03
CA LEU A 56 -9.97 -23.04 5.88
C LEU A 56 -9.70 -23.22 7.38
N VAL A 57 -8.97 -24.26 7.77
CA VAL A 57 -8.53 -24.47 9.17
C VAL A 57 -7.33 -23.58 9.49
N ASN A 58 -6.34 -23.57 8.61
CA ASN A 58 -5.15 -22.74 8.73
C ASN A 58 -4.71 -22.24 7.34
N PRO A 59 -4.93 -20.94 7.02
CA PRO A 59 -4.62 -20.38 5.72
C PRO A 59 -3.13 -19.99 5.54
N ASP A 60 -2.30 -20.02 6.61
CA ASP A 60 -0.93 -19.49 6.56
C ASP A 60 0.08 -20.37 5.79
N PRO A 61 0.01 -21.72 5.80
CA PRO A 61 1.02 -22.54 5.16
C PRO A 61 1.07 -22.38 3.65
N MET A 62 2.13 -21.75 3.14
CA MET A 62 2.33 -21.45 1.71
C MET A 62 2.31 -22.72 0.84
N TYR A 63 2.84 -23.85 1.33
CA TYR A 63 2.92 -25.08 0.56
C TYR A 63 1.54 -25.64 0.15
N LEU A 64 0.47 -25.38 0.96
CA LEU A 64 -0.88 -25.80 0.60
C LEU A 64 -1.40 -24.99 -0.60
N TRP A 65 -1.09 -23.72 -0.66
CA TRP A 65 -1.44 -22.85 -1.77
C TRP A 65 -0.63 -23.18 -3.02
N ASN A 66 0.64 -23.56 -2.87
CA ASN A 66 1.46 -24.05 -3.99
C ASN A 66 0.87 -25.34 -4.57
N HIS A 67 0.48 -26.31 -3.73
CA HIS A 67 -0.19 -27.52 -4.18
C HIS A 67 -1.50 -27.23 -4.92
N ARG A 68 -2.31 -26.26 -4.44
CA ARG A 68 -3.51 -25.84 -5.14
C ARG A 68 -3.19 -25.25 -6.49
N ARG A 69 -2.16 -24.41 -6.56
CA ARG A 69 -1.69 -23.77 -7.79
C ARG A 69 -1.25 -24.82 -8.82
N ASP A 70 -0.49 -25.82 -8.41
CA ASP A 70 -0.03 -26.89 -9.30
C ASP A 70 -1.21 -27.65 -9.91
N ILE A 71 -2.26 -27.92 -9.12
CA ILE A 71 -3.47 -28.57 -9.61
C ILE A 71 -4.24 -27.64 -10.57
N LEU A 72 -4.43 -26.38 -10.20
CA LEU A 72 -5.13 -25.41 -11.04
C LEU A 72 -4.42 -25.18 -12.38
N LEU A 73 -3.07 -25.15 -12.37
CA LEU A 73 -2.28 -25.05 -13.62
C LEU A 73 -2.43 -26.27 -14.52
N ALA A 74 -2.74 -27.45 -13.97
CA ALA A 74 -2.97 -28.67 -14.73
C ALA A 74 -4.42 -28.76 -15.28
N GLU A 75 -5.39 -28.14 -14.60
CA GLU A 75 -6.82 -28.20 -14.94
C GLU A 75 -7.30 -27.02 -15.78
N LEU A 76 -6.70 -25.83 -15.57
CA LEU A 76 -7.07 -24.61 -16.27
C LEU A 76 -6.33 -24.52 -17.61
N PRO A 77 -6.96 -23.98 -18.65
CA PRO A 77 -6.29 -23.73 -19.92
C PRO A 77 -5.14 -22.71 -19.74
N PRO A 78 -4.09 -22.75 -20.57
CA PRO A 78 -3.06 -21.74 -20.56
C PRO A 78 -3.66 -20.33 -20.71
N PRO A 79 -3.18 -19.30 -19.95
CA PRO A 79 -3.75 -17.96 -19.98
C PRO A 79 -3.90 -17.35 -21.37
N GLN A 80 -2.94 -17.60 -22.26
CA GLN A 80 -2.95 -17.11 -23.65
C GLN A 80 -4.14 -17.61 -24.47
N GLN A 81 -4.74 -18.74 -24.10
CA GLN A 81 -5.92 -19.29 -24.80
C GLN A 81 -7.22 -18.59 -24.36
N LEU A 82 -7.23 -17.99 -23.17
CA LEU A 82 -8.37 -17.23 -22.67
C LEU A 82 -8.41 -15.82 -23.27
N GLU A 83 -7.25 -15.25 -23.60
CA GLU A 83 -7.13 -13.91 -24.18
C GLU A 83 -7.48 -13.88 -25.68
N ASN A 84 -7.20 -14.97 -26.41
CA ASN A 84 -7.43 -15.08 -27.84
C ASN A 84 -8.21 -16.38 -28.15
N PRO A 85 -9.51 -16.44 -27.94
CA PRO A 85 -10.30 -17.57 -28.38
C PRO A 85 -10.22 -17.65 -29.92
N LYS A 86 -9.50 -18.66 -30.45
CA LYS A 86 -9.44 -18.90 -31.90
C LYS A 86 -10.86 -19.07 -32.38
N SER A 87 -11.28 -18.26 -33.36
CA SER A 87 -12.63 -18.13 -33.87
C SER A 87 -13.16 -19.36 -34.63
N ASP A 88 -12.44 -20.49 -34.66
CA ASP A 88 -12.70 -21.58 -35.59
C ASP A 88 -13.04 -22.93 -34.98
N THR A 89 -13.28 -23.00 -33.68
CA THR A 89 -13.77 -24.24 -33.06
C THR A 89 -15.07 -23.98 -32.31
N THR A 90 -16.13 -24.67 -32.74
CA THR A 90 -17.40 -24.88 -32.02
C THR A 90 -17.20 -25.67 -30.73
N ALA A 91 -15.98 -25.78 -30.26
CA ALA A 91 -15.58 -26.38 -29.03
C ALA A 91 -15.59 -25.26 -27.94
N ASP A 92 -16.46 -25.39 -27.08
CA ASP A 92 -16.39 -25.34 -25.66
C ASP A 92 -16.94 -24.10 -24.97
N THR A 93 -18.21 -23.79 -25.18
CA THR A 93 -19.02 -23.10 -24.14
C THR A 93 -18.94 -23.84 -22.80
N ASP A 94 -18.78 -25.16 -22.79
CA ASP A 94 -18.68 -25.98 -21.57
C ASP A 94 -17.32 -25.84 -20.89
N THR A 95 -16.22 -25.80 -21.65
CA THR A 95 -14.87 -25.59 -21.09
C THR A 95 -14.71 -24.18 -20.52
N THR A 96 -15.25 -23.16 -21.19
CA THR A 96 -15.22 -21.78 -20.71
C THR A 96 -16.06 -21.64 -19.43
N ALA A 97 -17.25 -22.23 -19.37
CA ALA A 97 -18.10 -22.22 -18.18
C ALA A 97 -17.42 -22.94 -16.99
N THR A 98 -16.79 -24.07 -17.23
CA THR A 98 -16.05 -24.84 -16.22
C THR A 98 -14.86 -24.03 -15.68
N THR A 99 -14.07 -23.40 -16.56
CA THR A 99 -12.94 -22.53 -16.19
C THR A 99 -13.40 -21.37 -15.32
N THR A 100 -14.46 -20.67 -15.73
CA THR A 100 -15.04 -19.55 -14.99
C THR A 100 -15.48 -19.98 -13.58
N THR A 101 -16.16 -21.13 -13.49
CA THR A 101 -16.61 -21.68 -12.21
C THR A 101 -15.44 -22.01 -11.29
N MET A 102 -14.38 -22.63 -11.77
CA MET A 102 -13.19 -22.95 -10.98
C MET A 102 -12.49 -21.70 -10.46
N LEU A 103 -12.37 -20.65 -11.27
CA LEU A 103 -11.78 -19.38 -10.84
C LEU A 103 -12.62 -18.69 -9.77
N ASP A 104 -13.95 -18.69 -9.92
CA ASP A 104 -14.86 -18.08 -8.97
C ASP A 104 -14.88 -18.84 -7.63
N GLU A 105 -14.84 -20.19 -7.67
CA GLU A 105 -14.71 -21.03 -6.47
C GLU A 105 -13.40 -20.74 -5.73
N GLU A 106 -12.30 -20.57 -6.44
CA GLU A 106 -10.98 -20.28 -5.85
C GLU A 106 -10.92 -18.87 -5.26
N LEU A 107 -11.49 -17.87 -5.94
CA LEU A 107 -11.62 -16.51 -5.40
C LEU A 107 -12.52 -16.49 -4.15
N ALA A 108 -13.63 -17.24 -4.15
CA ALA A 108 -14.51 -17.38 -3.00
C ALA A 108 -13.81 -18.06 -1.81
N LEU A 109 -13.01 -19.11 -2.05
CA LEU A 109 -12.23 -19.77 -1.00
C LEU A 109 -11.20 -18.83 -0.37
N THR A 110 -10.45 -18.09 -1.19
CA THR A 110 -9.49 -17.11 -0.66
C THR A 110 -10.19 -16.03 0.15
N GLN A 111 -11.36 -15.54 -0.27
CA GLN A 111 -12.15 -14.57 0.49
C GLN A 111 -12.61 -15.12 1.84
N GLN A 112 -13.06 -16.37 1.91
CA GLN A 112 -13.42 -17.02 3.17
C GLN A 112 -12.20 -17.14 4.11
N CYS A 113 -11.03 -17.49 3.57
CA CYS A 113 -9.79 -17.54 4.35
C CYS A 113 -9.41 -16.17 4.90
N LEU A 114 -9.49 -15.11 4.09
CA LEU A 114 -9.21 -13.73 4.49
C LEU A 114 -10.21 -13.20 5.52
N GLY A 115 -11.48 -13.58 5.42
CA GLY A 115 -12.49 -13.27 6.44
C GLY A 115 -12.15 -13.83 7.82
N ARG A 116 -11.41 -14.96 7.87
CA ARG A 116 -10.93 -15.58 9.13
C ARG A 116 -9.58 -15.04 9.60
N ASN A 117 -8.68 -14.77 8.67
CA ASN A 117 -7.36 -14.21 8.94
C ASN A 117 -6.98 -13.18 7.85
N PRO A 118 -7.37 -11.90 8.01
CA PRO A 118 -7.08 -10.85 7.03
C PRO A 118 -5.57 -10.58 6.85
N LYS A 119 -4.72 -11.11 7.73
CA LYS A 119 -3.27 -10.94 7.71
C LYS A 119 -2.52 -12.17 7.16
N ALA A 120 -3.25 -13.16 6.61
CA ALA A 120 -2.65 -14.35 6.01
C ALA A 120 -1.97 -13.98 4.67
N TYR A 121 -0.65 -13.80 4.72
CA TYR A 121 0.17 -13.44 3.56
C TYR A 121 0.01 -14.41 2.38
N SER A 122 -0.02 -15.71 2.67
CA SER A 122 -0.12 -16.77 1.66
C SER A 122 -1.39 -16.66 0.83
N VAL A 123 -2.49 -16.26 1.46
CA VAL A 123 -3.80 -16.09 0.80
C VAL A 123 -3.76 -14.90 -0.16
N TRP A 124 -3.27 -13.75 0.31
CA TRP A 124 -3.12 -12.56 -0.54
C TRP A 124 -2.22 -12.82 -1.73
N PHE A 125 -1.13 -13.59 -1.52
CA PHE A 125 -0.20 -13.96 -2.58
C PHE A 125 -0.87 -14.88 -3.62
N HIS A 126 -1.64 -15.87 -3.17
CA HIS A 126 -2.37 -16.77 -4.05
C HIS A 126 -3.45 -16.02 -4.85
N ARG A 127 -4.19 -15.10 -4.19
CA ARG A 127 -5.19 -14.26 -4.85
C ARG A 127 -4.58 -13.33 -5.89
N LYS A 128 -3.40 -12.74 -5.60
CA LYS A 128 -2.63 -11.97 -6.60
C LYS A 128 -2.30 -12.79 -7.82
N TRP A 129 -1.85 -14.05 -7.61
CA TRP A 129 -1.53 -14.94 -8.71
C TRP A 129 -2.75 -15.23 -9.57
N LEU A 130 -3.91 -15.53 -8.99
CA LEU A 130 -5.16 -15.76 -9.75
C LEU A 130 -5.53 -14.54 -10.59
N MET A 131 -5.58 -13.37 -9.98
CA MET A 131 -5.95 -12.14 -10.66
C MET A 131 -4.97 -11.76 -11.76
N GLY A 132 -3.66 -11.85 -11.49
CA GLY A 132 -2.63 -11.51 -12.47
C GLY A 132 -2.47 -12.52 -13.61
N THR A 133 -2.84 -13.78 -13.39
CA THR A 133 -2.66 -14.83 -14.40
C THR A 133 -3.91 -15.07 -15.24
N TYR A 134 -5.10 -15.04 -14.62
CA TYR A 134 -6.32 -15.49 -15.26
C TYR A 134 -7.44 -14.45 -15.33
N CYS A 135 -7.37 -13.38 -14.55
CA CYS A 135 -8.48 -12.44 -14.40
C CYS A 135 -8.10 -11.00 -14.73
N HIS A 136 -6.90 -10.74 -15.23
CA HIS A 136 -6.39 -9.37 -15.41
C HIS A 136 -7.10 -8.55 -16.49
N THR A 137 -7.82 -9.19 -17.41
CA THR A 137 -8.66 -8.52 -18.43
C THR A 137 -10.14 -8.46 -18.05
N ASP A 138 -10.57 -9.17 -16.98
CA ASP A 138 -11.97 -9.24 -16.57
C ASP A 138 -12.32 -8.03 -15.69
N GLN A 139 -12.95 -7.02 -16.31
CA GLN A 139 -13.35 -5.78 -15.65
C GLN A 139 -14.30 -6.00 -14.47
N ASN A 140 -15.21 -6.97 -14.56
CA ASN A 140 -16.15 -7.26 -13.46
C ASN A 140 -15.42 -7.80 -12.24
N ARG A 141 -14.49 -8.75 -12.44
CA ARG A 141 -13.66 -9.27 -11.35
C ARG A 141 -12.76 -8.20 -10.76
N ILE A 142 -12.15 -7.34 -11.59
CA ILE A 142 -11.34 -6.22 -11.12
C ILE A 142 -12.14 -5.30 -10.20
N HIS A 143 -13.35 -4.91 -10.58
CA HIS A 143 -14.23 -4.08 -9.75
C HIS A 143 -14.62 -4.78 -8.45
N ASN A 144 -14.97 -6.08 -8.50
CA ASN A 144 -15.25 -6.87 -7.30
C ASN A 144 -14.06 -6.91 -6.33
N GLU A 145 -12.82 -6.93 -6.84
CA GLU A 145 -11.62 -6.89 -6.00
C GLU A 145 -11.41 -5.52 -5.35
N LEU A 146 -11.73 -4.43 -6.03
CA LEU A 146 -11.68 -3.09 -5.44
C LEU A 146 -12.71 -2.94 -4.32
N ASP A 147 -13.93 -3.45 -4.52
CA ASP A 147 -14.98 -3.48 -3.51
C ASP A 147 -14.58 -4.35 -2.31
N LEU A 148 -14.01 -5.53 -2.57
CA LEU A 148 -13.49 -6.41 -1.53
C LEU A 148 -12.45 -5.72 -0.67
N THR A 149 -11.47 -5.05 -1.30
CA THR A 149 -10.44 -4.33 -0.55
C THR A 149 -11.01 -3.18 0.25
N THR A 150 -12.01 -2.49 -0.27
CA THR A 150 -12.73 -1.42 0.45
C THR A 150 -13.40 -1.98 1.71
N GLN A 151 -14.08 -3.13 1.61
CA GLN A 151 -14.71 -3.80 2.76
C GLN A 151 -13.69 -4.24 3.82
N PHE A 152 -12.55 -4.82 3.41
CA PHE A 152 -11.49 -5.20 4.35
C PHE A 152 -10.82 -4.00 5.03
N LEU A 153 -10.69 -2.88 4.33
CA LEU A 153 -10.14 -1.63 4.89
C LEU A 153 -11.14 -0.90 5.81
N LEU A 154 -12.43 -1.20 5.75
CA LEU A 154 -13.41 -0.78 6.77
C LEU A 154 -13.24 -1.54 8.08
N LEU A 155 -12.78 -2.81 8.02
CA LEU A 155 -12.57 -3.64 9.21
C LEU A 155 -11.21 -3.41 9.88
N ASP A 156 -10.17 -3.22 9.08
CA ASP A 156 -8.79 -2.91 9.52
C ASP A 156 -8.15 -1.95 8.50
N GLU A 157 -8.32 -0.66 8.74
CA GLU A 157 -7.85 0.42 7.86
C GLU A 157 -6.33 0.47 7.68
N ARG A 158 -5.58 -0.16 8.61
CA ARG A 158 -4.11 -0.24 8.58
C ARG A 158 -3.60 -1.57 8.05
N ASN A 159 -4.46 -2.41 7.48
CA ASN A 159 -4.03 -3.69 6.91
C ASN A 159 -3.17 -3.46 5.67
N PHE A 160 -1.85 -3.43 5.85
CA PHE A 160 -0.91 -3.18 4.77
C PHE A 160 -0.94 -4.25 3.65
N HIS A 161 -1.37 -5.50 3.95
CA HIS A 161 -1.56 -6.53 2.93
C HIS A 161 -2.71 -6.16 1.99
N CYS A 162 -3.80 -5.65 2.57
CA CYS A 162 -4.97 -5.20 1.81
C CYS A 162 -4.61 -3.97 0.94
N TRP A 163 -3.91 -2.96 1.50
CA TRP A 163 -3.41 -1.82 0.74
C TRP A 163 -2.48 -2.22 -0.40
N ASN A 164 -1.57 -3.15 -0.14
CA ASN A 164 -0.64 -3.65 -1.15
C ASN A 164 -1.37 -4.45 -2.24
N TYR A 165 -2.42 -5.19 -1.86
CA TYR A 165 -3.26 -5.90 -2.82
C TYR A 165 -4.10 -4.93 -3.66
N ARG A 166 -4.72 -3.89 -3.05
CA ARG A 166 -5.46 -2.87 -3.78
C ARG A 166 -4.59 -2.18 -4.83
N ARG A 167 -3.37 -1.78 -4.47
CA ARG A 167 -2.40 -1.20 -5.42
C ARG A 167 -2.10 -2.13 -6.60
N PHE A 168 -1.98 -3.42 -6.35
CA PHE A 168 -1.80 -4.43 -7.40
C PHE A 168 -3.02 -4.49 -8.33
N ILE A 169 -4.24 -4.47 -7.80
CA ILE A 169 -5.47 -4.47 -8.60
C ILE A 169 -5.60 -3.19 -9.44
N ILE A 170 -5.22 -2.03 -8.89
CA ILE A 170 -5.16 -0.78 -9.67
C ILE A 170 -4.15 -0.88 -10.81
N GLY A 171 -3.00 -1.52 -10.59
CA GLY A 171 -2.04 -1.80 -11.65
C GLY A 171 -2.64 -2.64 -12.79
N ILE A 172 -3.35 -3.71 -12.45
CA ILE A 172 -4.10 -4.54 -13.41
C ILE A 172 -5.14 -3.71 -14.17
N HIS A 173 -5.94 -2.94 -13.44
CA HIS A 173 -7.03 -2.15 -14.02
C HIS A 173 -6.49 -1.16 -15.04
N GLY A 174 -5.43 -0.43 -14.70
CA GLY A 174 -4.80 0.50 -15.63
C GLY A 174 -4.20 -0.18 -16.85
N ALA A 175 -3.55 -1.35 -16.70
CA ALA A 175 -3.06 -2.12 -17.84
C ALA A 175 -4.19 -2.55 -18.75
N ALA A 176 -5.32 -3.00 -18.18
CA ALA A 176 -6.51 -3.37 -18.96
C ALA A 176 -7.14 -2.17 -19.70
N ILE A 177 -7.14 -0.97 -19.08
CA ILE A 177 -7.58 0.28 -19.73
C ILE A 177 -6.69 0.61 -20.94
N LEU A 178 -5.36 0.42 -20.78
CA LEU A 178 -4.38 0.72 -21.84
C LEU A 178 -4.28 -0.35 -22.93
N GLY A 179 -5.00 -1.47 -22.78
CA GLY A 179 -4.90 -2.61 -23.71
C GLY A 179 -3.55 -3.33 -23.66
N ASP A 180 -2.80 -3.16 -22.56
CA ASP A 180 -1.49 -3.78 -22.35
C ASP A 180 -1.65 -5.19 -21.77
N SER A 181 -1.68 -6.19 -22.67
CA SER A 181 -1.71 -7.61 -22.32
C SER A 181 -0.32 -8.18 -21.97
N SER A 182 0.74 -7.39 -22.11
CA SER A 182 2.14 -7.88 -22.00
C SER A 182 2.59 -8.22 -20.59
N SER A 183 1.84 -7.87 -19.58
CA SER A 183 2.24 -7.95 -18.18
C SER A 183 1.71 -9.17 -17.42
N GLY A 184 1.03 -10.11 -18.09
CA GLY A 184 0.63 -11.41 -17.55
C GLY A 184 1.79 -12.38 -17.24
N GLY A 185 3.00 -11.87 -17.06
CA GLY A 185 4.22 -12.64 -16.76
C GLY A 185 4.17 -13.26 -15.37
N GLY A 186 4.06 -14.56 -15.33
CA GLY A 186 3.94 -15.42 -14.18
C GLY A 186 4.85 -15.10 -13.00
N GLY A 187 4.29 -15.17 -11.84
CA GLY A 187 5.04 -15.25 -10.59
C GLY A 187 5.15 -13.95 -9.80
N GLY A 188 4.11 -13.55 -9.14
CA GLY A 188 4.21 -12.92 -7.80
C GLY A 188 4.88 -11.57 -7.64
N GLY A 189 5.13 -10.79 -8.68
CA GLY A 189 5.84 -9.53 -8.52
C GLY A 189 5.97 -8.64 -9.74
N GLY A 190 5.25 -8.90 -10.83
CA GLY A 190 5.28 -8.07 -12.02
C GLY A 190 4.83 -6.64 -11.71
N GLU A 191 5.75 -5.70 -11.75
CA GLU A 191 5.42 -4.28 -11.77
C GLU A 191 4.79 -3.99 -13.14
N TRP A 192 3.61 -3.42 -13.14
CA TRP A 192 2.96 -2.96 -14.36
C TRP A 192 3.72 -1.76 -14.90
N THR A 193 4.04 -1.73 -16.20
CA THR A 193 4.94 -0.73 -16.79
C THR A 193 4.49 0.71 -16.55
N TRP A 194 3.19 0.96 -16.48
CA TRP A 194 2.64 2.29 -16.20
C TRP A 194 2.63 2.66 -14.70
N TRP A 195 2.70 1.65 -13.80
CA TRP A 195 2.60 1.80 -12.35
C TRP A 195 3.94 1.67 -11.63
N THR A 196 5.02 1.44 -12.34
CA THR A 196 6.36 1.36 -11.75
C THR A 196 6.84 2.73 -11.31
N THR A 197 6.55 3.06 -10.09
CA THR A 197 7.28 4.13 -9.44
C THR A 197 8.62 3.59 -8.96
N LYS A 198 9.67 3.81 -9.68
CA LYS A 198 11.05 3.70 -9.18
C LYS A 198 11.35 4.74 -8.10
N THR A 199 10.35 5.27 -7.41
CA THR A 199 10.52 6.22 -6.31
C THR A 199 10.96 5.48 -5.05
N THR A 200 12.20 5.05 -5.04
CA THR A 200 12.93 4.63 -3.84
C THR A 200 12.88 5.72 -2.76
N THR A 201 12.85 6.98 -3.17
CA THR A 201 12.89 8.17 -2.31
C THR A 201 11.66 8.34 -1.41
N ALA A 202 10.43 8.21 -1.94
CA ALA A 202 9.23 8.42 -1.13
C ALA A 202 9.07 7.39 -0.01
N THR A 203 9.42 6.14 -0.26
CA THR A 203 9.37 5.08 0.76
C THR A 203 10.43 5.31 1.85
N THR A 204 11.60 5.81 1.47
CA THR A 204 12.70 6.10 2.39
C THR A 204 12.38 7.28 3.29
N VAL A 205 11.75 8.33 2.77
CA VAL A 205 11.35 9.52 3.55
C VAL A 205 10.24 9.15 4.53
N MET A 206 9.20 8.44 4.09
CA MET A 206 8.09 8.02 4.98
C MET A 206 8.51 7.00 6.05
N MET A 207 9.62 6.27 5.86
CA MET A 207 10.17 5.38 6.89
C MET A 207 11.18 6.06 7.81
N GLY A 208 11.40 7.35 7.70
CA GLY A 208 12.23 8.13 8.63
C GLY A 208 13.73 7.85 8.51
N SER A 209 14.20 7.28 7.42
CA SER A 209 15.59 6.83 7.32
C SER A 209 16.56 7.78 6.65
N GLN A 210 16.18 8.96 6.20
CA GLN A 210 17.17 9.97 5.80
C GLN A 210 16.64 11.40 5.90
N VAL A 211 17.12 12.13 6.89
CA VAL A 211 17.27 13.56 6.84
C VAL A 211 18.76 13.83 6.63
N GLY A 212 19.10 14.37 5.52
CA GLY A 212 20.46 14.80 5.20
C GLY A 212 20.94 14.27 3.87
N HIS A 213 21.12 15.19 2.99
CA HIS A 213 21.83 15.20 1.71
C HIS A 213 21.08 14.81 0.46
N SER A 214 20.95 15.85 -0.21
CA SER A 214 21.02 16.18 -1.63
C SER A 214 19.73 16.18 -2.39
N PRO A 215 19.43 17.33 -2.88
CA PRO A 215 18.28 17.58 -3.71
C PRO A 215 18.66 17.17 -5.10
N SER A 216 17.97 16.39 -5.74
CA SER A 216 17.84 16.37 -7.19
C SER A 216 17.35 15.02 -7.69
N THR A 217 16.23 14.60 -7.18
CA THR A 217 15.33 13.85 -8.04
C THR A 217 14.00 14.57 -7.96
N LYS A 218 13.95 15.74 -8.59
CA LYS A 218 12.69 16.40 -8.91
C LYS A 218 11.80 15.39 -9.60
N LEU A 219 10.50 15.47 -9.35
CA LEU A 219 9.46 14.67 -10.02
C LEU A 219 9.60 14.66 -11.56
N GLU A 220 10.33 15.62 -12.11
CA GLU A 220 10.62 15.79 -13.54
C GLU A 220 11.49 14.71 -14.19
N GLU A 221 12.31 13.96 -13.43
CA GLU A 221 13.25 12.96 -13.98
C GLU A 221 12.75 11.52 -13.90
N ASN A 222 11.62 11.27 -13.24
CA ASN A 222 11.02 9.95 -13.28
C ASN A 222 10.27 9.78 -14.62
N ASN A 223 10.92 9.14 -15.58
CA ASN A 223 10.35 8.65 -16.82
C ASN A 223 9.16 7.72 -16.52
N TYR A 224 8.00 8.34 -16.26
CA TYR A 224 6.75 7.63 -16.39
C TYR A 224 6.57 7.36 -17.89
N ASN A 225 6.87 6.13 -18.31
CA ASN A 225 6.79 5.68 -19.72
C ASN A 225 5.32 5.62 -20.22
N ILE A 226 4.53 6.65 -19.95
CA ILE A 226 3.15 6.76 -20.41
C ILE A 226 2.97 8.01 -21.28
N SER A 227 2.38 7.80 -22.47
CA SER A 227 2.05 8.90 -23.37
C SER A 227 0.95 9.79 -22.80
N GLU A 228 0.77 10.98 -23.38
CA GLU A 228 -0.30 11.89 -22.96
C GLU A 228 -1.70 11.26 -23.13
N GLU A 229 -1.93 10.56 -24.23
CA GLU A 229 -3.16 9.81 -24.48
C GLU A 229 -3.41 8.74 -23.40
N GLN A 230 -2.38 7.99 -23.01
CA GLN A 230 -2.47 7.02 -21.92
C GLN A 230 -2.77 7.67 -20.58
N ARG A 231 -2.24 8.86 -20.32
CA ARG A 231 -2.54 9.62 -19.10
C ARG A 231 -4.02 10.02 -19.04
N GLU A 232 -4.57 10.51 -20.15
CA GLU A 232 -5.99 10.85 -20.24
C GLU A 232 -6.89 9.64 -19.97
N GLN A 233 -6.55 8.48 -20.53
CA GLN A 233 -7.30 7.24 -20.32
C GLN A 233 -7.26 6.78 -18.84
N LEU A 234 -6.13 6.96 -18.15
CA LEU A 234 -5.95 6.57 -16.75
C LEU A 234 -6.49 7.60 -15.75
N GLN A 235 -6.77 8.82 -16.19
CA GLN A 235 -7.20 9.93 -15.32
C GLN A 235 -8.37 9.56 -14.40
N PRO A 236 -9.48 8.99 -14.87
CA PRO A 236 -10.61 8.65 -14.00
C PRO A 236 -10.24 7.65 -12.91
N LEU A 237 -9.40 6.66 -13.23
CA LEU A 237 -8.93 5.65 -12.30
C LEU A 237 -8.06 6.27 -11.21
N ILE A 238 -7.07 7.08 -11.60
CA ILE A 238 -6.13 7.72 -10.65
C ILE A 238 -6.87 8.71 -9.77
N GLN A 239 -7.79 9.51 -10.32
CA GLN A 239 -8.60 10.46 -9.57
C GLN A 239 -9.52 9.76 -8.56
N SER A 240 -10.12 8.63 -8.93
CA SER A 240 -10.94 7.83 -8.04
C SER A 240 -10.13 7.32 -6.84
N GLU A 241 -8.94 6.78 -7.10
CA GLU A 241 -8.06 6.29 -6.02
C GLU A 241 -7.51 7.42 -5.15
N PHE A 242 -7.20 8.56 -5.74
CA PHE A 242 -6.79 9.74 -4.99
C PHE A 242 -7.90 10.22 -4.03
N THR A 243 -9.13 10.27 -4.52
CA THR A 243 -10.33 10.57 -3.71
C THR A 243 -10.55 9.51 -2.62
N PHE A 244 -10.34 8.23 -2.94
CA PHE A 244 -10.41 7.15 -1.95
C PHE A 244 -9.40 7.35 -0.81
N THR A 245 -8.16 7.77 -1.12
CA THR A 245 -7.18 8.07 -0.06
C THR A 245 -7.61 9.26 0.78
N THR A 246 -8.20 10.32 0.19
CA THR A 246 -8.75 11.46 0.94
C THR A 246 -9.80 11.00 1.95
N THR A 247 -10.74 10.15 1.51
CA THR A 247 -11.77 9.59 2.39
C THR A 247 -11.14 8.83 3.56
N LYS A 248 -10.17 7.96 3.29
CA LYS A 248 -9.51 7.16 4.33
C LYS A 248 -8.64 7.98 5.30
N ILE A 249 -8.07 9.07 4.85
CA ILE A 249 -7.33 10.01 5.70
C ILE A 249 -8.31 10.78 6.58
N ASN A 250 -9.41 11.28 6.04
CA ASN A 250 -10.43 12.01 6.80
C ASN A 250 -11.16 11.12 7.84
N GLU A 251 -11.30 9.81 7.56
CA GLU A 251 -11.82 8.86 8.54
C GLU A 251 -10.84 8.65 9.71
N ASN A 252 -9.53 8.68 9.45
CA ASN A 252 -8.48 8.53 10.46
C ASN A 252 -7.16 9.17 10.00
N PHE A 253 -6.80 10.30 10.59
CA PHE A 253 -5.56 11.02 10.30
C PHE A 253 -4.28 10.24 10.65
N SER A 254 -4.37 9.25 11.54
CA SER A 254 -3.25 8.33 11.85
C SER A 254 -3.08 7.20 10.83
N ASN A 255 -3.84 7.20 9.72
CA ASN A 255 -3.74 6.16 8.69
C ASN A 255 -2.53 6.36 7.76
N GLY A 256 -1.33 6.02 8.23
CA GLY A 256 -0.10 6.13 7.45
C GLY A 256 -0.10 5.33 6.16
N SER A 257 -0.91 4.27 6.05
CA SER A 257 -1.04 3.50 4.81
C SER A 257 -1.75 4.30 3.72
N ALA A 258 -2.78 5.08 4.09
CA ALA A 258 -3.50 5.95 3.16
C ALA A 258 -2.61 7.11 2.68
N PHE A 259 -1.88 7.77 3.58
CA PHE A 259 -0.90 8.81 3.21
C PHE A 259 0.22 8.26 2.33
N HIS A 260 0.76 7.08 2.66
CA HIS A 260 1.77 6.44 1.82
C HIS A 260 1.23 6.10 0.44
N TYR A 261 -0.01 5.61 0.32
CA TYR A 261 -0.60 5.35 -0.98
C TYR A 261 -0.84 6.65 -1.76
N ARG A 262 -1.34 7.70 -1.08
CA ARG A 262 -1.51 9.03 -1.64
C ARG A 262 -0.21 9.60 -2.22
N SER A 263 0.92 9.44 -1.52
CA SER A 263 2.22 9.89 -2.00
C SER A 263 2.66 9.24 -3.33
N LYS A 264 2.15 8.03 -3.63
CA LYS A 264 2.39 7.34 -4.90
C LYS A 264 1.48 7.81 -6.04
N LEU A 265 0.29 8.31 -5.70
CA LEU A 265 -0.68 8.82 -6.66
C LEU A 265 -0.42 10.28 -7.04
N LEU A 266 0.07 11.08 -6.09
CA LEU A 266 0.26 12.52 -6.25
C LEU A 266 1.06 12.91 -7.51
N PRO A 267 2.17 12.24 -7.88
CA PRO A 267 2.90 12.57 -9.10
C PRO A 267 2.04 12.45 -10.37
N TYR A 268 1.17 11.43 -10.44
CA TYR A 268 0.27 11.26 -11.59
C TYR A 268 -0.78 12.36 -11.64
N ILE A 269 -1.31 12.78 -10.48
CA ILE A 269 -2.25 13.90 -10.39
C ILE A 269 -1.58 15.20 -10.88
N ILE A 270 -0.37 15.50 -10.43
CA ILE A 270 0.37 16.69 -10.85
C ILE A 270 0.61 16.67 -12.37
N MET A 271 1.10 15.57 -12.92
CA MET A 271 1.37 15.45 -14.36
C MET A 271 0.11 15.58 -15.22
N GLN A 272 -1.02 15.02 -14.78
CA GLN A 272 -2.29 15.13 -15.49
C GLN A 272 -2.75 16.59 -15.60
N HIS A 273 -2.58 17.34 -14.53
CA HIS A 273 -3.03 18.73 -14.49
C HIS A 273 -2.07 19.69 -15.19
N GLN A 274 -0.78 19.41 -15.20
CA GLN A 274 0.20 20.20 -15.97
C GLN A 274 -0.08 20.16 -17.48
N SER A 275 -0.49 19.00 -18.01
CA SER A 275 -0.83 18.87 -19.43
C SER A 275 -2.08 19.65 -19.83
N ILE A 276 -3.03 19.87 -18.91
CA ILE A 276 -4.31 20.50 -19.18
C ILE A 276 -4.28 22.02 -18.93
N ILE A 277 -3.64 22.47 -17.87
CA ILE A 277 -3.77 23.85 -17.34
C ILE A 277 -2.41 24.58 -17.28
N GLY A 278 -1.29 23.86 -17.52
CA GLY A 278 0.06 24.39 -17.42
C GLY A 278 0.63 24.41 -15.99
N ASP A 279 1.86 24.93 -15.84
CA ASP A 279 2.64 24.87 -14.59
C ASP A 279 2.01 25.57 -13.38
N ASN A 280 1.06 26.49 -13.61
CA ASN A 280 0.38 27.24 -12.55
C ASN A 280 -0.57 26.40 -11.69
N TYR A 281 -0.87 25.15 -12.07
CA TYR A 281 -1.80 24.30 -11.31
C TYR A 281 -1.14 23.53 -10.17
N THR A 282 0.16 23.26 -10.26
CA THR A 282 0.91 22.55 -9.22
C THR A 282 0.78 23.22 -7.84
N PRO A 283 0.94 24.54 -7.69
CA PRO A 283 0.73 25.23 -6.41
C PRO A 283 -0.66 25.02 -5.82
N THR A 284 -1.71 24.94 -6.68
CA THR A 284 -3.09 24.72 -6.22
C THR A 284 -3.30 23.31 -5.67
N ILE A 285 -2.75 22.28 -6.33
CA ILE A 285 -2.79 20.90 -5.83
C ILE A 285 -2.06 20.81 -4.49
N ILE A 286 -0.86 21.38 -4.42
CA ILE A 286 -0.07 21.36 -3.19
C ILE A 286 -0.77 22.10 -2.06
N GLN A 287 -1.49 23.20 -2.36
CA GLN A 287 -2.29 23.90 -1.36
C GLN A 287 -3.39 22.98 -0.77
N GLN A 288 -4.07 22.20 -1.61
CA GLN A 288 -5.05 21.21 -1.14
C GLN A 288 -4.42 20.11 -0.29
N GLU A 289 -3.19 19.68 -0.63
CA GLU A 289 -2.44 18.72 0.19
C GLU A 289 -2.06 19.31 1.56
N LEU A 290 -1.64 20.58 1.60
CA LEU A 290 -1.33 21.28 2.84
C LEU A 290 -2.58 21.45 3.71
N GLU A 291 -3.74 21.79 3.16
CA GLU A 291 -5.00 21.87 3.88
C GLU A 291 -5.40 20.53 4.52
N LEU A 292 -5.19 19.42 3.81
CA LEU A 292 -5.40 18.08 4.35
C LEU A 292 -4.44 17.77 5.50
N ILE A 293 -3.17 18.13 5.37
CA ILE A 293 -2.13 17.98 6.41
C ILE A 293 -2.48 18.84 7.62
N HIS A 294 -2.85 20.09 7.43
CA HIS A 294 -3.22 21.02 8.52
C HIS A 294 -4.40 20.47 9.32
N SER A 295 -5.43 19.92 8.64
CA SER A 295 -6.56 19.29 9.32
C SER A 295 -6.11 18.17 10.26
N ALA A 296 -5.13 17.37 9.83
CA ALA A 296 -4.57 16.31 10.66
C ALA A 296 -3.68 16.83 11.80
N ILE A 297 -2.78 17.78 11.52
CA ILE A 297 -1.83 18.33 12.49
C ILE A 297 -2.59 19.08 13.61
N PHE A 298 -3.59 19.89 13.27
CA PHE A 298 -4.36 20.63 14.28
C PHE A 298 -5.27 19.71 15.11
N THR A 299 -5.62 18.53 14.60
CA THR A 299 -6.42 17.56 15.36
C THR A 299 -5.55 16.74 16.31
N GLU A 300 -4.40 16.26 15.83
CA GLU A 300 -3.48 15.38 16.58
C GLU A 300 -2.02 15.79 16.32
N PRO A 301 -1.52 16.87 16.93
CA PRO A 301 -0.18 17.41 16.66
C PRO A 301 0.96 16.44 17.03
N ASP A 302 0.72 15.48 17.91
CA ASP A 302 1.67 14.45 18.31
C ASP A 302 1.65 13.19 17.45
N ASP A 303 0.70 13.05 16.51
CA ASP A 303 0.72 11.93 15.55
C ASP A 303 1.72 12.19 14.42
N GLN A 304 2.70 11.31 14.29
CA GLN A 304 3.79 11.44 13.33
C GLN A 304 3.36 11.39 11.85
N THR A 305 2.16 10.89 11.56
CA THR A 305 1.75 10.49 10.19
C THR A 305 1.65 11.68 9.25
N ALA A 306 0.96 12.76 9.66
CA ALA A 306 0.83 13.96 8.86
C ALA A 306 2.18 14.67 8.66
N TRP A 307 3.04 14.66 9.69
CA TRP A 307 4.38 15.24 9.62
C TRP A 307 5.29 14.53 8.62
N TRP A 308 5.19 13.21 8.51
CA TRP A 308 5.93 12.46 7.48
C TRP A 308 5.44 12.80 6.07
N TYR A 309 4.16 13.04 5.90
CA TYR A 309 3.64 13.43 4.60
C TYR A 309 4.01 14.88 4.24
N LEU A 310 4.02 15.81 5.21
CA LEU A 310 4.58 17.15 5.01
C LEU A 310 6.06 17.08 4.60
N GLU A 311 6.86 16.28 5.30
CA GLU A 311 8.28 16.08 4.96
C GLU A 311 8.44 15.47 3.55
N PHE A 312 7.55 14.57 3.15
CA PHE A 312 7.53 14.08 1.76
C PHE A 312 7.33 15.23 0.77
N LEU A 313 6.34 16.10 0.94
CA LEU A 313 6.11 17.24 0.04
C LEU A 313 7.30 18.18 -0.01
N LEU A 314 7.88 18.50 1.15
CA LEU A 314 9.08 19.33 1.29
C LEU A 314 10.29 18.70 0.59
N SER A 315 10.52 17.41 0.78
CA SER A 315 11.68 16.69 0.20
C SER A 315 11.62 16.60 -1.33
N GLN A 316 10.42 16.64 -1.90
CA GLN A 316 10.23 16.67 -3.35
C GLN A 316 10.32 18.09 -3.94
N GLY A 317 10.50 19.12 -3.10
CA GLY A 317 10.56 20.51 -3.54
C GLY A 317 9.25 21.01 -4.17
N LEU A 318 8.12 20.50 -3.69
CA LEU A 318 6.80 20.78 -4.28
C LEU A 318 6.19 22.10 -3.81
N LEU A 319 6.65 22.65 -2.68
CA LEU A 319 6.14 23.90 -2.13
C LEU A 319 6.79 25.10 -2.83
N SER A 320 5.97 26.07 -3.22
CA SER A 320 6.44 27.38 -3.65
C SER A 320 7.05 28.18 -2.50
N GLN A 321 7.79 29.25 -2.79
CA GLN A 321 8.34 30.13 -1.75
C GLN A 321 7.24 30.76 -0.88
N ASP A 322 6.13 31.18 -1.48
CA ASP A 322 4.99 31.74 -0.75
C ASP A 322 4.37 30.70 0.20
N GLN A 323 4.26 29.45 -0.25
CA GLN A 323 3.77 28.34 0.59
C GLN A 323 4.76 28.02 1.73
N LEU A 324 6.06 28.03 1.49
CA LEU A 324 7.08 27.85 2.54
C LEU A 324 7.00 28.96 3.60
N VAL A 325 6.76 30.21 3.20
CA VAL A 325 6.56 31.32 4.13
C VAL A 325 5.30 31.13 4.97
N ALA A 326 4.19 30.78 4.33
CA ALA A 326 2.93 30.51 5.02
C ALA A 326 3.04 29.34 6.01
N GLU A 327 3.68 28.23 5.60
CA GLU A 327 3.95 27.09 6.49
C GLU A 327 4.82 27.48 7.70
N LYS A 328 5.85 28.27 7.47
CA LYS A 328 6.71 28.77 8.57
C LYS A 328 5.87 29.57 9.57
N GLU A 329 5.09 30.54 9.10
CA GLU A 329 4.26 31.39 9.97
C GLU A 329 3.27 30.56 10.80
N MET A 330 2.55 29.65 10.14
CA MET A 330 1.60 28.75 10.80
C MET A 330 2.28 27.86 11.84
N LEU A 331 3.44 27.28 11.52
CA LEU A 331 4.17 26.41 12.47
C LEU A 331 4.80 27.19 13.63
N GLN A 332 5.21 28.45 13.43
CA GLN A 332 5.67 29.31 14.52
C GLN A 332 4.53 29.63 15.52
N GLU A 333 3.33 29.86 15.02
CA GLU A 333 2.15 30.02 15.88
C GLU A 333 1.84 28.73 16.65
N LEU A 334 1.86 27.58 15.96
CA LEU A 334 1.58 26.27 16.56
C LEU A 334 2.62 25.90 17.64
N VAL A 335 3.89 26.23 17.45
CA VAL A 335 4.95 26.04 18.46
C VAL A 335 4.64 26.80 19.75
N ALA A 336 4.00 27.96 19.68
CA ALA A 336 3.64 28.74 20.87
C ALA A 336 2.61 28.02 21.74
N ASP A 337 1.70 27.25 21.11
CA ASP A 337 0.67 26.47 21.80
C ASP A 337 1.15 25.07 22.20
N GLU A 338 1.90 24.40 21.31
CA GLU A 338 2.34 23.00 21.43
C GLU A 338 3.86 22.89 21.71
N LYS A 339 4.36 23.62 22.71
CA LYS A 339 5.80 23.76 23.04
C LYS A 339 6.52 22.43 23.33
N GLU A 340 5.80 21.44 23.81
CA GLU A 340 6.35 20.14 24.22
C GLU A 340 6.24 19.09 23.09
N SER A 341 5.56 19.40 21.98
CA SER A 341 5.46 18.47 20.85
C SER A 341 6.73 18.48 20.02
N LYS A 342 7.46 17.39 20.06
CA LYS A 342 8.65 17.19 19.23
C LYS A 342 8.35 17.21 17.72
N TRP A 343 7.12 16.85 17.32
CA TRP A 343 6.75 16.80 15.92
C TRP A 343 6.53 18.19 15.35
N VAL A 344 5.96 19.11 16.12
CA VAL A 344 5.79 20.51 15.72
C VAL A 344 7.16 21.18 15.51
N TRP A 345 8.09 20.99 16.45
CA TRP A 345 9.46 21.49 16.33
C TRP A 345 10.20 20.88 15.16
N LEU A 346 10.02 19.58 14.90
CA LEU A 346 10.63 18.92 13.74
C LEU A 346 10.04 19.42 12.42
N GLY A 347 8.72 19.64 12.38
CA GLY A 347 8.05 20.25 11.22
C GLY A 347 8.58 21.64 10.91
N LEU A 348 8.69 22.50 11.92
CA LEU A 348 9.26 23.84 11.77
C LEU A 348 10.72 23.78 11.31
N TYR A 349 11.54 22.92 11.91
CA TYR A 349 12.92 22.70 11.45
C TYR A 349 12.97 22.31 9.97
N ASN A 350 12.11 21.38 9.56
CA ASN A 350 12.09 20.91 8.17
C ASN A 350 11.72 22.00 7.17
N VAL A 351 10.83 22.93 7.52
CA VAL A 351 10.49 24.09 6.70
C VAL A 351 11.65 25.10 6.69
N LEU A 352 12.15 25.49 7.86
CA LEU A 352 13.23 26.50 7.97
C LEU A 352 14.52 26.08 7.28
N SER A 353 14.87 24.79 7.36
CA SER A 353 16.07 24.23 6.71
C SER A 353 16.04 24.30 5.18
N ARG A 354 14.91 24.61 4.58
CA ARG A 354 14.73 24.80 3.12
C ARG A 354 14.65 26.27 2.72
N MET A 355 14.77 27.18 3.68
CA MET A 355 14.74 28.63 3.46
C MET A 355 16.12 29.20 3.78
N GLU A 356 16.81 29.75 2.79
CA GLU A 356 18.21 30.22 2.91
C GLU A 356 18.42 31.27 4.04
N GLU A 357 17.42 32.12 4.29
CA GLU A 357 17.49 33.21 5.25
C GLU A 357 17.15 32.85 6.71
N ASN A 358 16.85 31.57 7.03
CA ASN A 358 16.30 31.17 8.33
C ASN A 358 17.16 30.14 9.10
N GLN A 359 18.48 30.14 8.88
CA GLN A 359 19.37 29.16 9.54
C GLN A 359 19.39 29.28 11.06
N ASP A 360 19.34 30.49 11.61
CA ASP A 360 19.31 30.69 13.08
C ASP A 360 18.07 30.05 13.71
N GLY A 361 16.91 30.23 13.09
CA GLY A 361 15.65 29.59 13.56
C GLY A 361 15.68 28.07 13.45
N ALA A 362 16.32 27.52 12.39
CA ALA A 362 16.51 26.08 12.27
C ALA A 362 17.43 25.52 13.36
N MET A 363 18.45 26.28 13.77
CA MET A 363 19.34 25.89 14.89
C MET A 363 18.60 25.88 16.24
N GLU A 364 17.75 26.87 16.49
CA GLU A 364 16.91 26.93 17.68
C GLU A 364 15.99 25.70 17.76
N CYS A 365 15.37 25.31 16.65
CA CYS A 365 14.57 24.09 16.57
C CYS A 365 15.37 22.84 16.93
N LEU A 366 16.61 22.71 16.43
CA LEU A 366 17.47 21.57 16.76
C LEU A 366 17.84 21.55 18.24
N ASP A 367 18.13 22.69 18.85
CA ASP A 367 18.44 22.78 20.29
C ASP A 367 17.24 22.30 21.11
N ARG A 368 16.04 22.71 20.74
CA ARG A 368 14.81 22.25 21.41
C ARG A 368 14.54 20.75 21.19
N LEU A 369 14.77 20.24 19.98
CA LEU A 369 14.60 18.80 19.68
C LEU A 369 15.59 17.91 20.43
N ILE A 370 16.82 18.38 20.69
CA ILE A 370 17.83 17.70 21.52
C ILE A 370 17.33 17.51 22.97
N GLU A 371 16.53 18.44 23.48
CA GLU A 371 15.92 18.36 24.79
C GLU A 371 14.67 17.46 24.81
N LEU A 372 13.78 17.59 23.82
CA LEU A 372 12.47 16.96 23.79
C LEU A 372 12.51 15.49 23.32
N ASP A 373 13.34 15.16 22.34
CA ASP A 373 13.39 13.83 21.73
C ASP A 373 14.69 13.10 22.02
N LEU A 374 14.79 12.61 23.26
CA LEU A 374 15.99 11.94 23.77
C LEU A 374 16.37 10.70 22.94
N ASP A 375 15.39 10.00 22.35
CA ASP A 375 15.62 8.81 21.54
C ASP A 375 16.38 9.13 20.22
N ARG A 376 16.24 10.36 19.73
CA ARG A 376 16.87 10.83 18.50
C ARG A 376 17.91 11.92 18.72
N ARG A 377 18.28 12.20 19.95
CA ARG A 377 19.23 13.26 20.34
C ARG A 377 20.49 13.26 19.49
N THR A 378 21.18 12.14 19.37
CA THR A 378 22.42 12.03 18.59
C THR A 378 22.24 12.46 17.14
N ARG A 379 21.09 12.19 16.54
CA ARG A 379 20.77 12.63 15.18
C ARG A 379 20.69 14.15 15.09
N TYR A 380 20.00 14.80 16.01
CA TYR A 380 19.87 16.27 16.03
C TYR A 380 21.20 16.96 16.31
N GLU A 381 22.03 16.39 17.17
CA GLU A 381 23.40 16.84 17.41
C GLU A 381 24.31 16.73 16.17
N CYS A 382 24.11 15.68 15.34
CA CYS A 382 24.79 15.56 14.06
C CYS A 382 24.34 16.64 13.07
N LEU A 383 23.02 16.81 12.87
CA LEU A 383 22.48 17.85 12.00
C LEU A 383 22.94 19.25 12.41
N ARG A 384 23.01 19.54 13.69
CA ARG A 384 23.50 20.80 14.24
C ARG A 384 24.97 21.04 13.90
N ARG A 385 25.82 20.02 14.03
CA ARG A 385 27.25 20.12 13.66
C ARG A 385 27.45 20.34 12.16
N ASP A 386 26.69 19.63 11.35
CA ASP A 386 26.76 19.73 9.90
C ASP A 386 26.35 21.14 9.42
N ALA A 387 25.28 21.71 10.01
CA ALA A 387 24.84 23.07 9.74
C ALA A 387 25.91 24.13 10.12
N ILE A 388 26.59 23.97 11.26
CA ILE A 388 27.68 24.87 11.67
C ILE A 388 28.87 24.74 10.74
N SER A 389 29.18 23.53 10.25
CA SER A 389 30.34 23.28 9.37
C SER A 389 30.13 23.80 7.93
N SER A 390 28.88 23.93 7.51
CA SER A 390 28.49 24.43 6.17
C SER A 390 28.21 25.93 6.15
N ALA A 391 28.24 26.61 7.27
CA ALA A 391 28.14 28.06 7.33
C ALA A 391 29.39 28.68 6.71
N PRO A 392 29.27 29.70 5.82
CA PRO A 392 30.38 30.29 5.05
C PRO A 392 31.40 31.01 5.93
#